data_1e594827396613874c2c0e5625110410
#
_entry.id   1e594827396613874c2c0e5625110410
#
_cell.length_a   1.000
_cell.length_b   1.000
_cell.length_c   1.000
_cell.angle_alpha   90.00
_cell.angle_beta   90.00
_cell.angle_gamma   90.00
#
_symmetry.space_group_name_H-M   'P 1'
#
loop_
_entity.id
_entity.type
_entity.pdbx_description
1 polymer ?
#
loop_
_entity_poly.entity_id
_entity_poly.type
_entity_poly.pdbx_seq_one_letter_code
_entity_poly.pdbx_strand_id
1 'polypeptide(L)'
;MKKDHYTGRLIASLVACLIPGYVALYLFTTSIPGWYSGLKKPDFVPSDDIVFYAIILIFCLLGLTLYTIWNAGLTHSEVRAAFLLFLFTLTLIVFWFISFFYLQAAFFALIVMLMAIAVMLCTLVQILRSAVNAAIFLVPCLIMMLIICYANLQIVLMNSGLPVWGIVA
;
A
#
# COMPACT_ATOMS: atom_id res chain seq x y z
N MET A 1 -5.93 -25.77 21.69
CA MET A 1 -4.51 -25.33 21.58
C MET A 1 -4.02 -25.00 20.18
N LYS A 2 -4.08 -25.86 19.12
CA LYS A 2 -3.62 -25.45 17.76
C LYS A 2 -4.50 -24.36 17.13
N LYS A 3 -5.82 -24.41 17.30
CA LYS A 3 -6.78 -23.47 16.68
C LYS A 3 -6.60 -22.03 17.20
N ASP A 4 -6.35 -21.88 18.49
CA ASP A 4 -6.14 -20.58 19.15
C ASP A 4 -4.89 -19.85 18.64
N HIS A 5 -3.86 -20.62 18.28
CA HIS A 5 -2.61 -20.09 17.75
C HIS A 5 -2.77 -19.49 16.33
N TYR A 6 -3.59 -20.11 15.47
CA TYR A 6 -3.90 -19.59 14.14
C TYR A 6 -4.76 -18.33 14.20
N THR A 7 -5.76 -18.30 15.08
CA THR A 7 -6.63 -17.14 15.29
C THR A 7 -5.82 -15.94 15.81
N GLY A 8 -4.91 -16.16 16.78
CA GLY A 8 -4.04 -15.11 17.30
C GLY A 8 -3.13 -14.50 16.23
N ARG A 9 -2.53 -15.33 15.37
CA ARG A 9 -1.71 -14.85 14.24
C ARG A 9 -2.52 -14.07 13.22
N LEU A 10 -3.75 -14.49 12.92
CA LEU A 10 -4.64 -13.77 12.01
C LEU A 10 -4.96 -12.38 12.53
N ILE A 11 -5.40 -12.29 13.78
CA ILE A 11 -5.72 -11.00 14.43
C ILE A 11 -4.48 -10.11 14.45
N ALA A 12 -3.32 -10.63 14.87
CA ALA A 12 -2.09 -9.86 14.92
C ALA A 12 -1.66 -9.34 13.55
N SER A 13 -1.77 -10.14 12.50
CA SER A 13 -1.43 -9.75 11.12
C SER A 13 -2.38 -8.68 10.57
N LEU A 14 -3.68 -8.83 10.84
CA LEU A 14 -4.67 -7.83 10.44
C LEU A 14 -4.44 -6.50 11.18
N VAL A 15 -4.25 -6.53 12.49
CA VAL A 15 -3.97 -5.33 13.29
C VAL A 15 -2.68 -4.65 12.83
N ALA A 16 -1.61 -5.42 12.57
CA ALA A 16 -0.34 -4.89 12.09
C ALA A 16 -0.44 -4.14 10.74
N CYS A 17 -1.38 -4.55 9.87
CA CYS A 17 -1.62 -3.85 8.61
C CYS A 17 -2.70 -2.78 8.70
N LEU A 18 -3.73 -2.96 9.54
CA LEU A 18 -4.81 -1.97 9.70
C LEU A 18 -4.37 -0.70 10.44
N ILE A 19 -3.38 -0.78 11.35
CA ILE A 19 -2.83 0.41 11.99
C ILE A 19 -2.23 1.38 10.94
N PRO A 20 -1.27 0.97 10.09
CA PRO A 20 -0.81 1.84 8.99
C PRO A 20 -1.91 2.18 7.99
N GLY A 21 -2.89 1.29 7.79
CA GLY A 21 -4.09 1.57 6.98
C GLY A 21 -4.95 2.71 7.54
N TYR A 22 -5.09 2.77 8.86
CA TYR A 22 -5.76 3.90 9.52
C TYR A 22 -5.02 5.22 9.30
N VAL A 23 -3.68 5.20 9.40
CA VAL A 23 -2.86 6.39 9.08
C VAL A 23 -3.08 6.82 7.63
N ALA A 24 -3.08 5.89 6.69
CA ALA A 24 -3.34 6.17 5.27
C ALA A 24 -4.73 6.79 5.05
N LEU A 25 -5.77 6.24 5.70
CA LEU A 25 -7.14 6.78 5.65
C LEU A 25 -7.23 8.18 6.26
N TYR A 26 -6.58 8.41 7.40
CA TYR A 26 -6.55 9.71 8.05
C TYR A 26 -5.92 10.76 7.12
N LEU A 27 -4.77 10.46 6.52
CA LEU A 27 -4.10 11.36 5.58
C LEU A 27 -4.96 11.64 4.33
N PHE A 28 -5.61 10.61 3.79
CA PHE A 28 -6.52 10.76 2.66
C PHE A 28 -7.71 11.68 3.01
N THR A 29 -8.45 11.36 4.08
CA THR A 29 -9.67 12.09 4.44
C THR A 29 -9.40 13.54 4.84
N THR A 30 -8.28 13.82 5.51
CA THR A 30 -7.91 15.20 5.88
C THR A 30 -7.44 16.04 4.69
N SER A 31 -6.98 15.42 3.61
CA SER A 31 -6.57 16.13 2.39
C SER A 31 -7.72 16.48 1.44
N ILE A 32 -8.88 15.79 1.55
CA ILE A 32 -10.04 15.98 0.65
C ILE A 32 -10.54 17.42 0.63
N PRO A 33 -10.81 18.09 1.79
CA PRO A 33 -11.41 19.43 1.79
C PRO A 33 -10.45 20.54 1.33
N GLY A 34 -9.23 20.21 0.95
CA GLY A 34 -8.22 21.18 0.58
C GLY A 34 -7.47 20.83 -0.69
N TRP A 35 -6.20 20.43 -0.52
CA TRP A 35 -5.29 20.20 -1.62
C TRP A 35 -5.78 19.15 -2.61
N TYR A 36 -6.30 18.01 -2.14
CA TYR A 36 -6.69 16.90 -3.00
C TYR A 36 -7.90 17.25 -3.90
N SER A 37 -8.86 18.05 -3.41
CA SER A 37 -10.00 18.50 -4.21
C SER A 37 -9.61 19.53 -5.28
N GLY A 38 -8.54 20.29 -5.05
CA GLY A 38 -8.01 21.28 -5.99
C GLY A 38 -7.19 20.67 -7.15
N LEU A 39 -6.82 19.38 -7.08
CA LEU A 39 -6.06 18.71 -8.12
C LEU A 39 -6.92 18.43 -9.35
N LYS A 40 -6.35 18.66 -10.54
CA LYS A 40 -6.89 18.10 -11.79
C LYS A 40 -6.65 16.61 -11.79
N LYS A 41 -7.74 15.83 -11.75
CA LYS A 41 -7.72 14.35 -11.71
C LYS A 41 -8.18 13.80 -13.06
N PRO A 42 -7.64 12.67 -13.52
CA PRO A 42 -8.14 12.00 -14.70
C PRO A 42 -9.55 11.42 -14.47
N ASP A 43 -10.37 11.32 -15.50
CA ASP A 43 -11.79 10.90 -15.42
C ASP A 43 -12.00 9.48 -14.90
N PHE A 44 -10.98 8.61 -14.96
CA PHE A 44 -11.09 7.24 -14.46
C PHE A 44 -10.86 7.13 -12.94
N VAL A 45 -10.44 8.20 -12.27
CA VAL A 45 -10.30 8.19 -10.80
C VAL A 45 -11.70 8.14 -10.20
N PRO A 46 -12.01 7.11 -9.39
CA PRO A 46 -13.34 6.97 -8.81
C PRO A 46 -13.62 8.04 -7.76
N SER A 47 -14.88 8.11 -7.32
CA SER A 47 -15.29 9.01 -6.23
C SER A 47 -14.50 8.75 -4.95
N ASP A 48 -14.38 9.77 -4.11
CA ASP A 48 -13.61 9.70 -2.86
C ASP A 48 -14.12 8.59 -1.93
N ASP A 49 -15.42 8.27 -1.95
CA ASP A 49 -15.99 7.16 -1.19
C ASP A 49 -15.46 5.80 -1.66
N ILE A 50 -15.35 5.60 -2.98
CA ILE A 50 -14.79 4.36 -3.55
C ILE A 50 -13.31 4.23 -3.18
N VAL A 51 -12.57 5.33 -3.25
CA VAL A 51 -11.15 5.37 -2.83
C VAL A 51 -11.01 5.02 -1.36
N PHE A 52 -11.88 5.55 -0.50
CA PHE A 52 -11.91 5.24 0.93
C PHE A 52 -12.06 3.74 1.19
N TYR A 53 -13.05 3.09 0.58
CA TYR A 53 -13.25 1.64 0.74
C TYR A 53 -12.13 0.82 0.10
N ALA A 54 -11.55 1.28 -1.01
CA ALA A 54 -10.41 0.62 -1.65
C ALA A 54 -9.18 0.61 -0.74
N ILE A 55 -8.91 1.69 -0.01
CA ILE A 55 -7.82 1.75 0.98
C ILE A 55 -8.04 0.68 2.06
N ILE A 56 -9.24 0.59 2.64
CA ILE A 56 -9.57 -0.43 3.64
C ILE A 56 -9.33 -1.83 3.08
N LEU A 57 -9.84 -2.11 1.89
CA LEU A 57 -9.70 -3.41 1.24
C LEU A 57 -8.23 -3.79 1.02
N ILE A 58 -7.41 -2.86 0.53
CA ILE A 58 -5.97 -3.09 0.31
C ILE A 58 -5.28 -3.48 1.62
N PHE A 59 -5.49 -2.75 2.71
CA PHE A 59 -4.84 -3.06 3.98
C PHE A 59 -5.37 -4.34 4.64
N CYS A 60 -6.64 -4.72 4.41
CA CYS A 60 -7.15 -6.04 4.78
C CYS A 60 -6.46 -7.16 4.00
N LEU A 61 -6.31 -7.02 2.68
CA LEU A 61 -5.62 -8.00 1.84
C LEU A 61 -4.13 -8.12 2.20
N LEU A 62 -3.47 -7.00 2.52
CA LEU A 62 -2.10 -7.01 3.03
C LEU A 62 -2.01 -7.75 4.38
N GLY A 63 -2.99 -7.58 5.28
CA GLY A 63 -3.08 -8.33 6.54
C GLY A 63 -3.23 -9.84 6.33
N LEU A 64 -4.04 -10.26 5.35
CA LEU A 64 -4.18 -11.66 4.96
C LEU A 64 -2.90 -12.21 4.30
N THR A 65 -2.21 -11.39 3.51
CA THR A 65 -0.90 -11.73 2.95
C THR A 65 0.11 -12.00 4.07
N LEU A 66 0.20 -11.10 5.04
CA LEU A 66 1.10 -11.23 6.20
C LEU A 66 0.79 -12.50 7.00
N TYR A 67 -0.49 -12.78 7.25
CA TYR A 67 -0.94 -13.97 7.93
C TYR A 67 -0.49 -15.25 7.22
N THR A 68 -0.66 -15.32 5.90
CA THR A 68 -0.27 -16.50 5.12
C THR A 68 1.25 -16.69 5.07
N ILE A 69 2.03 -15.61 4.94
CA ILE A 69 3.50 -15.68 5.05
C ILE A 69 3.91 -16.19 6.44
N TRP A 70 3.31 -15.65 7.50
CA TRP A 70 3.65 -16.06 8.88
C TRP A 70 3.35 -17.54 9.14
N ASN A 71 2.24 -18.05 8.60
CA ASN A 71 1.87 -19.46 8.76
C ASN A 71 2.71 -20.42 7.92
N ALA A 72 3.39 -19.94 6.87
CA ALA A 72 4.34 -20.75 6.10
C ALA A 72 5.61 -21.11 6.90
N GLY A 73 5.87 -20.39 8.02
CA GLY A 73 6.92 -20.74 8.98
C GLY A 73 8.19 -19.90 8.83
N LEU A 74 8.36 -18.92 9.70
CA LEU A 74 9.51 -17.99 9.71
C LEU A 74 10.86 -18.62 10.05
N THR A 75 10.89 -19.91 10.37
CA THR A 75 12.12 -20.68 10.58
C THR A 75 12.87 -20.92 9.26
N HIS A 76 12.16 -20.98 8.14
CA HIS A 76 12.74 -21.13 6.81
C HIS A 76 13.29 -19.78 6.33
N SER A 77 14.55 -19.75 5.85
CA SER A 77 15.22 -18.52 5.40
C SER A 77 14.46 -17.81 4.27
N GLU A 78 13.87 -18.57 3.34
CA GLU A 78 13.10 -18.03 2.22
C GLU A 78 11.81 -17.35 2.67
N VAL A 79 11.08 -17.94 3.63
CA VAL A 79 9.86 -17.34 4.20
C VAL A 79 10.20 -16.07 4.97
N ARG A 80 11.32 -16.09 5.71
CA ARG A 80 11.80 -14.90 6.43
C ARG A 80 12.19 -13.77 5.47
N ALA A 81 12.81 -14.09 4.34
CA ALA A 81 13.10 -13.10 3.31
C ALA A 81 11.81 -12.50 2.73
N ALA A 82 10.80 -13.33 2.41
CA ALA A 82 9.49 -12.86 1.97
C ALA A 82 8.81 -11.93 3.01
N PHE A 83 8.89 -12.30 4.28
CA PHE A 83 8.36 -11.51 5.39
C PHE A 83 9.02 -10.12 5.49
N LEU A 84 10.36 -10.06 5.42
CA LEU A 84 11.10 -8.79 5.49
C LEU A 84 10.83 -7.90 4.27
N LEU A 85 10.80 -8.47 3.06
CA LEU A 85 10.44 -7.75 1.84
C LEU A 85 9.01 -7.21 1.91
N PHE A 86 8.08 -8.01 2.47
CA PHE A 86 6.70 -7.57 2.68
C PHE A 86 6.61 -6.37 3.64
N LEU A 87 7.32 -6.42 4.78
CA LEU A 87 7.35 -5.29 5.72
C LEU A 87 7.95 -4.04 5.08
N PHE A 88 8.98 -4.19 4.27
CA PHE A 88 9.56 -3.08 3.53
C PHE A 88 8.59 -2.50 2.50
N THR A 89 7.86 -3.37 1.77
CA THR A 89 6.78 -2.94 0.87
C THR A 89 5.70 -2.15 1.63
N LEU A 90 5.24 -2.66 2.77
CA LEU A 90 4.23 -1.98 3.60
C LEU A 90 4.71 -0.60 4.05
N THR A 91 5.98 -0.47 4.45
CA THR A 91 6.58 0.81 4.83
C THR A 91 6.58 1.79 3.66
N LEU A 92 6.94 1.36 2.45
CA LEU A 92 6.93 2.21 1.26
C LEU A 92 5.51 2.63 0.87
N ILE A 93 4.51 1.77 1.03
CA ILE A 93 3.10 2.13 0.79
C ILE A 93 2.68 3.27 1.73
N VAL A 94 2.95 3.14 3.02
CA VAL A 94 2.63 4.20 3.99
C VAL A 94 3.39 5.49 3.68
N PHE A 95 4.67 5.37 3.31
CA PHE A 95 5.48 6.52 2.93
C PHE A 95 4.96 7.21 1.68
N TRP A 96 4.36 6.46 0.72
CA TRP A 96 3.65 7.05 -0.41
C TRP A 96 2.45 7.89 0.04
N PHE A 97 1.61 7.40 0.97
CA PHE A 97 0.49 8.18 1.52
C PHE A 97 0.97 9.48 2.17
N ILE A 98 2.05 9.41 2.95
CA ILE A 98 2.66 10.59 3.57
C ILE A 98 3.15 11.56 2.48
N SER A 99 3.86 11.07 1.48
CA SER A 99 4.43 11.89 0.40
C SER A 99 3.35 12.55 -0.45
N PHE A 100 2.27 11.84 -0.76
CA PHE A 100 1.21 12.34 -1.62
C PHE A 100 0.26 13.27 -0.87
N PHE A 101 -0.30 12.84 0.27
CA PHE A 101 -1.37 13.55 0.95
C PHE A 101 -0.88 14.55 1.99
N TYR A 102 0.20 14.25 2.71
CA TYR A 102 0.71 15.14 3.76
C TYR A 102 1.75 16.13 3.21
N LEU A 103 2.77 15.64 2.52
CA LEU A 103 3.79 16.51 1.90
C LEU A 103 3.30 17.20 0.63
N GLN A 104 2.15 16.75 0.07
CA GLN A 104 1.57 17.30 -1.17
C GLN A 104 2.53 17.27 -2.37
N ALA A 105 3.49 16.33 -2.35
CA ALA A 105 4.58 16.20 -3.28
C ALA A 105 4.28 15.08 -4.31
N ALA A 106 3.35 15.33 -5.24
CA ALA A 106 2.85 14.32 -6.17
C ALA A 106 3.96 13.66 -7.02
N PHE A 107 4.99 14.41 -7.44
CA PHE A 107 6.12 13.86 -8.20
C PHE A 107 7.01 12.97 -7.32
N PHE A 108 7.33 13.42 -6.11
CA PHE A 108 8.10 12.61 -5.16
C PHE A 108 7.34 11.35 -4.76
N ALA A 109 6.03 11.46 -4.54
CA ALA A 109 5.17 10.32 -4.28
C ALA A 109 5.19 9.30 -5.46
N LEU A 110 5.24 9.76 -6.70
CA LEU A 110 5.38 8.88 -7.87
C LEU A 110 6.66 8.05 -7.79
N ILE A 111 7.79 8.65 -7.43
CA ILE A 111 9.06 7.94 -7.25
C ILE A 111 8.93 6.87 -6.15
N VAL A 112 8.36 7.24 -5.01
CA VAL A 112 8.11 6.30 -3.89
C VAL A 112 7.21 5.15 -4.32
N MET A 113 6.15 5.42 -5.10
CA MET A 113 5.24 4.40 -5.62
C MET A 113 5.96 3.41 -6.55
N LEU A 114 6.80 3.90 -7.45
CA LEU A 114 7.61 3.05 -8.34
C LEU A 114 8.55 2.15 -7.54
N MET A 115 9.19 2.68 -6.49
CA MET A 115 10.01 1.88 -5.58
C MET A 115 9.17 0.83 -4.84
N ALA A 116 7.98 1.20 -4.35
CA ALA A 116 7.07 0.28 -3.67
C ALA A 116 6.63 -0.87 -4.58
N ILE A 117 6.30 -0.58 -5.85
CA ILE A 117 5.95 -1.59 -6.86
C ILE A 117 7.14 -2.52 -7.12
N ALA A 118 8.34 -2.00 -7.29
CA ALA A 118 9.54 -2.81 -7.52
C ALA A 118 9.78 -3.78 -6.35
N VAL A 119 9.72 -3.30 -5.11
CA VAL A 119 9.88 -4.14 -3.92
C VAL A 119 8.72 -5.14 -3.78
N MET A 120 7.48 -4.75 -4.10
CA MET A 120 6.33 -5.67 -4.08
C MET A 120 6.48 -6.78 -5.12
N LEU A 121 7.04 -6.50 -6.30
CA LEU A 121 7.36 -7.54 -7.30
C LEU A 121 8.43 -8.51 -6.77
N CYS A 122 9.48 -8.01 -6.12
CA CYS A 122 10.46 -8.87 -5.45
C CYS A 122 9.80 -9.71 -4.35
N THR A 123 8.90 -9.11 -3.58
CA THR A 123 8.11 -9.80 -2.55
C THR A 123 7.26 -10.92 -3.17
N LEU A 124 6.57 -10.63 -4.28
CA LEU A 124 5.75 -11.61 -4.99
C LEU A 124 6.60 -12.79 -5.49
N VAL A 125 7.75 -12.52 -6.12
CA VAL A 125 8.67 -13.59 -6.58
C VAL A 125 9.11 -14.47 -5.42
N GLN A 126 9.44 -13.87 -4.28
CA GLN A 126 9.85 -14.61 -3.09
C GLN A 126 8.72 -15.43 -2.48
N ILE A 127 7.49 -14.87 -2.45
CA ILE A 127 6.27 -15.56 -2.00
C ILE A 127 5.94 -16.76 -2.88
N LEU A 128 6.05 -16.63 -4.20
CA LEU A 128 5.80 -17.73 -5.14
C LEU A 128 6.74 -18.92 -4.92
N ARG A 129 7.93 -18.68 -4.34
CA ARG A 129 8.91 -19.74 -4.01
C ARG A 129 8.70 -20.35 -2.64
N SER A 130 8.13 -19.61 -1.67
CA SER A 130 8.14 -20.01 -0.25
C SER A 130 6.77 -20.09 0.41
N ALA A 131 5.77 -19.34 -0.09
CA ALA A 131 4.46 -19.19 0.54
C ALA A 131 3.37 -18.89 -0.50
N VAL A 132 3.26 -19.71 -1.55
CA VAL A 132 2.45 -19.47 -2.75
C VAL A 132 1.01 -19.02 -2.47
N ASN A 133 0.38 -19.50 -1.41
CA ASN A 133 -0.98 -19.11 -1.02
C ASN A 133 -1.10 -17.61 -0.66
N ALA A 134 -0.01 -16.97 -0.28
CA ALA A 134 -0.01 -15.53 0.01
C ALA A 134 -0.14 -14.67 -1.26
N ALA A 135 0.24 -15.22 -2.42
CA ALA A 135 0.13 -14.52 -3.71
C ALA A 135 -1.32 -14.19 -4.07
N ILE A 136 -2.30 -15.01 -3.64
CA ILE A 136 -3.73 -14.78 -3.89
C ILE A 136 -4.19 -13.42 -3.35
N PHE A 137 -3.65 -13.00 -2.22
CA PHE A 137 -3.98 -11.72 -1.60
C PHE A 137 -3.06 -10.59 -2.05
N LEU A 138 -1.80 -10.89 -2.38
CA LEU A 138 -0.83 -9.87 -2.80
C LEU A 138 -1.06 -9.40 -4.24
N VAL A 139 -1.45 -10.29 -5.17
CA VAL A 139 -1.67 -9.93 -6.58
C VAL A 139 -2.75 -8.85 -6.77
N PRO A 140 -3.93 -8.91 -6.13
CA PRO A 140 -4.90 -7.83 -6.19
C PRO A 140 -4.34 -6.49 -5.68
N CYS A 141 -3.53 -6.52 -4.60
CA CYS A 141 -2.88 -5.31 -4.09
C CYS A 141 -1.90 -4.71 -5.13
N LEU A 142 -1.11 -5.56 -5.80
CA LEU A 142 -0.20 -5.12 -6.86
C LEU A 142 -0.95 -4.46 -8.02
N ILE A 143 -2.07 -5.05 -8.46
CA ILE A 143 -2.92 -4.47 -9.52
C ILE A 143 -3.43 -3.10 -9.09
N MET A 144 -3.93 -2.95 -7.87
CA MET A 144 -4.39 -1.67 -7.34
C MET A 144 -3.26 -0.65 -7.26
N MET A 145 -2.06 -1.04 -6.85
CA MET A 145 -0.90 -0.14 -6.84
C MET A 145 -0.50 0.33 -8.23
N LEU A 146 -0.61 -0.51 -9.25
CA LEU A 146 -0.35 -0.11 -10.64
C LEU A 146 -1.38 0.92 -11.13
N ILE A 147 -2.66 0.75 -10.80
CA ILE A 147 -3.72 1.71 -11.11
C ILE A 147 -3.46 3.05 -10.41
N ILE A 148 -3.12 3.02 -9.12
CA ILE A 148 -2.81 4.22 -8.33
C ILE A 148 -1.54 4.91 -8.87
N CYS A 149 -0.52 4.15 -9.26
CA CYS A 149 0.69 4.67 -9.89
C CYS A 149 0.38 5.42 -11.18
N TYR A 150 -0.47 4.84 -12.03
CA TYR A 150 -0.91 5.48 -13.27
C TYR A 150 -1.72 6.75 -12.99
N ALA A 151 -2.63 6.72 -12.02
CA ALA A 151 -3.37 7.90 -11.59
C ALA A 151 -2.45 9.01 -11.06
N ASN A 152 -1.45 8.66 -10.23
CA ASN A 152 -0.46 9.61 -9.72
C ASN A 152 0.37 10.23 -10.87
N LEU A 153 0.80 9.42 -11.85
CA LEU A 153 1.49 9.93 -13.04
C LEU A 153 0.63 10.95 -13.82
N GLN A 154 -0.65 10.63 -14.06
CA GLN A 154 -1.57 11.54 -14.75
C GLN A 154 -1.78 12.83 -13.95
N ILE A 155 -1.93 12.73 -12.62
CA ILE A 155 -2.04 13.92 -11.75
C ILE A 155 -0.80 14.80 -11.89
N VAL A 156 0.40 14.24 -11.89
CA VAL A 156 1.65 14.99 -12.09
C VAL A 156 1.66 15.70 -13.45
N LEU A 157 1.26 15.02 -14.53
CA LEU A 157 1.25 15.59 -15.87
C LEU A 157 0.19 16.69 -16.03
N MET A 158 -1.01 16.51 -15.44
CA MET A 158 -2.12 17.48 -15.52
C MET A 158 -1.91 18.71 -14.64
N ASN A 159 -1.02 18.62 -13.63
CA ASN A 159 -0.74 19.67 -12.66
C ASN A 159 0.74 20.07 -12.69
N SER A 160 1.28 20.32 -13.88
CA SER A 160 2.71 20.59 -14.12
C SER A 160 3.29 21.83 -13.39
N GLY A 161 2.44 22.63 -12.73
CA GLY A 161 2.84 23.76 -11.86
C GLY A 161 2.97 23.39 -10.37
N LEU A 162 2.72 22.13 -9.99
CA LEU A 162 2.87 21.70 -8.60
C LEU A 162 4.36 21.65 -8.20
N PRO A 163 4.68 21.99 -6.95
CA PRO A 163 6.05 21.87 -6.45
C PRO A 163 6.50 20.40 -6.47
N VAL A 164 7.72 20.20 -6.93
CA VAL A 164 8.32 18.85 -7.04
C VAL A 164 8.49 18.22 -5.65
N TRP A 165 8.78 19.04 -4.63
CA TRP A 165 9.18 18.59 -3.30
C TRP A 165 8.15 18.86 -2.19
N GLY A 166 6.96 19.33 -2.52
CA GLY A 166 5.86 19.51 -1.57
C GLY A 166 5.88 20.84 -0.80
N ILE A 167 4.77 21.06 -0.09
CA ILE A 167 4.42 22.18 0.77
C ILE A 167 4.77 23.55 0.17
N VAL A 168 3.84 24.12 -0.59
CA VAL A 168 3.77 25.56 -0.76
C VAL A 168 3.06 26.10 0.50
N ALA A 169 3.78 26.91 1.26
CA ALA A 169 3.21 27.63 2.37
C ALA A 169 2.13 28.61 1.87
#